data_6ac2178789d783b4a95105c1e08cc775
#
_entry.id   6ac2178789d783b4a95105c1e08cc775
#
_cell.length_a   1.000
_cell.length_b   1.000
_cell.length_c   1.000
_cell.angle_alpha   90.00
_cell.angle_beta   90.00
_cell.angle_gamma   90.00
#
_symmetry.space_group_name_H-M   'P 1'
#
loop_
_entity.id
_entity.type
_entity.pdbx_description
1 polymer ?
#
loop_
_entity_poly.entity_id
_entity_poly.type
_entity_poly.pdbx_seq_one_letter_code
_entity_poly.pdbx_strand_id
1 'polypeptide(L)'
;MPSITNFSTPKYVPGLGGVTKSDPAPAPLTFAEELLSAPQSQEGPNHDSFCTGISEKQLYYICKRCLDLCLTVSALILLLPLLLLIALLIKMDSSGPIFFTHERVGAKRARLRGEATWVIEHFRMHKFRSMVQNADSAAHEAYIRDFVQGRVQPDKAKGGKFKLTNDPRVTRIGRILRRTSLDELPQLFNVLKGQMSLVGPRPVPPYEVACYRHGDHKRLAAPPGITGLWQVNGRCQVSFEEMIHMDLEYIQKASLWVDLQILFLTIPAVLCGRGAE
;
A
#
# COMPACT_ATOMS: atom_id res chain seq x y z
N MET A 1 51.94 -24.65 14.54
CA MET A 1 52.85 -23.89 13.66
C MET A 1 52.78 -24.45 12.26
N PRO A 2 52.51 -23.72 11.21
CA PRO A 2 53.01 -22.40 10.75
C PRO A 2 51.87 -21.42 10.44
N SER A 3 52.08 -20.18 10.68
CA SER A 3 52.60 -19.03 9.88
C SER A 3 51.49 -18.19 9.20
N ILE A 4 51.38 -17.01 9.72
CA ILE A 4 50.64 -15.84 9.34
C ILE A 4 51.15 -15.26 8.03
N THR A 5 50.30 -14.93 7.07
CA THR A 5 50.63 -14.04 5.95
C THR A 5 49.77 -12.80 5.95
N ASN A 6 50.45 -11.65 5.96
CA ASN A 6 50.01 -10.28 5.93
C ASN A 6 49.16 -9.94 4.68
N PHE A 7 48.07 -9.21 4.86
CA PHE A 7 47.46 -8.42 3.77
C PHE A 7 47.66 -6.93 4.05
N SER A 8 48.36 -6.28 3.12
CA SER A 8 48.65 -4.87 3.09
C SER A 8 47.44 -4.01 2.80
N THR A 9 47.29 -2.94 3.56
CA THR A 9 46.33 -1.84 3.32
C THR A 9 46.81 -1.00 2.14
N PRO A 10 45.94 -0.56 1.21
CA PRO A 10 46.31 0.46 0.23
C PRO A 10 46.22 1.85 0.86
N LYS A 11 47.30 2.62 0.63
CA LYS A 11 47.49 4.01 1.04
C LYS A 11 46.54 4.93 0.27
N TYR A 12 45.86 5.82 1.00
CA TYR A 12 45.08 6.94 0.47
C TYR A 12 46.03 8.05 0.00
N VAL A 13 45.83 8.53 -1.24
CA VAL A 13 46.49 9.70 -1.80
C VAL A 13 45.45 10.81 -1.97
N PRO A 14 45.59 11.99 -1.37
CA PRO A 14 44.68 13.10 -1.61
C PRO A 14 45.10 13.86 -2.87
N GLY A 15 44.19 13.92 -3.86
CA GLY A 15 44.33 14.76 -5.06
C GLY A 15 43.29 15.85 -5.08
N LEU A 16 43.75 17.08 -5.19
CA LEU A 16 43.01 18.32 -5.37
C LEU A 16 42.13 18.34 -6.62
N GLY A 17 40.93 18.93 -6.53
CA GLY A 17 40.36 19.53 -7.72
C GLY A 17 38.85 19.49 -7.87
N GLY A 18 38.19 20.63 -7.78
CA GLY A 18 37.02 20.97 -8.57
C GLY A 18 35.66 20.70 -7.93
N VAL A 19 35.14 21.74 -7.28
CA VAL A 19 33.70 21.86 -7.00
C VAL A 19 32.96 22.03 -8.33
N THR A 20 32.39 20.97 -8.85
CA THR A 20 31.38 21.02 -9.92
C THR A 20 30.01 21.12 -9.29
N LYS A 21 29.25 22.15 -9.73
CA LYS A 21 27.81 22.29 -9.43
C LYS A 21 27.12 20.94 -9.61
N SER A 22 26.48 20.48 -8.56
CA SER A 22 25.59 19.32 -8.62
C SER A 22 24.40 19.67 -9.51
N ASP A 23 24.28 18.97 -10.63
CA ASP A 23 23.07 18.99 -11.43
C ASP A 23 21.88 18.54 -10.57
N PRO A 24 20.68 19.13 -10.77
CA PRO A 24 19.50 18.70 -10.04
C PRO A 24 19.25 17.22 -10.34
N ALA A 25 18.92 16.46 -9.29
CA ALA A 25 18.58 15.05 -9.42
C ALA A 25 17.49 14.88 -10.51
N PRO A 26 17.62 13.90 -11.40
CA PRO A 26 16.62 13.65 -12.45
C PRO A 26 15.26 13.41 -11.80
N ALA A 27 14.22 13.96 -12.39
CA ALA A 27 12.85 13.74 -11.97
C ALA A 27 12.56 12.22 -11.95
N PRO A 28 11.77 11.71 -11.00
CA PRO A 28 11.45 10.30 -10.94
C PRO A 28 10.80 9.89 -12.27
N LEU A 29 11.37 8.86 -12.89
CA LEU A 29 10.88 8.29 -14.15
C LEU A 29 9.44 7.83 -13.95
N THR A 30 8.59 8.03 -14.94
CA THR A 30 7.25 7.45 -14.95
C THR A 30 7.39 5.93 -15.05
N PHE A 31 6.44 5.18 -14.49
CA PHE A 31 6.43 3.70 -14.54
C PHE A 31 6.60 3.17 -15.98
N ALA A 32 6.09 3.90 -16.97
CA ALA A 32 6.28 3.58 -18.38
C ALA A 32 7.73 3.77 -18.86
N GLU A 33 8.43 4.80 -18.37
CA GLU A 33 9.83 5.08 -18.70
C GLU A 33 10.78 4.11 -18.02
N GLU A 34 10.48 3.67 -16.78
CA GLU A 34 11.24 2.67 -16.05
C GLU A 34 11.13 1.28 -16.70
N LEU A 35 9.95 0.92 -17.24
CA LEU A 35 9.74 -0.28 -18.04
C LEU A 35 10.48 -0.25 -19.38
N LEU A 36 10.67 0.92 -20.00
CA LEU A 36 11.36 1.10 -21.27
C LEU A 36 12.90 1.17 -21.12
N SER A 37 13.40 1.56 -19.95
CA SER A 37 14.85 1.70 -19.66
C SER A 37 15.51 0.45 -19.09
N ALA A 38 14.74 -0.61 -18.77
CA ALA A 38 15.29 -1.86 -18.29
C ALA A 38 16.15 -2.55 -19.35
N PRO A 39 17.38 -3.02 -19.03
CA PRO A 39 18.18 -3.75 -19.99
C PRO A 39 17.42 -5.00 -20.44
N GLN A 40 17.23 -5.14 -21.75
CA GLN A 40 16.62 -6.31 -22.37
C GLN A 40 17.54 -7.52 -22.20
N SER A 41 17.45 -8.20 -21.06
CA SER A 41 17.94 -9.56 -20.93
C SER A 41 17.00 -10.48 -21.70
N GLN A 42 17.55 -11.18 -22.67
CA GLN A 42 16.88 -12.12 -23.54
C GLN A 42 15.95 -13.07 -22.79
N GLU A 43 14.73 -13.26 -23.35
CA GLU A 43 13.71 -14.23 -22.94
C GLU A 43 12.96 -13.93 -21.62
N GLY A 44 12.18 -12.82 -21.61
CA GLY A 44 11.04 -12.62 -20.71
C GLY A 44 9.71 -12.72 -21.46
N PRO A 45 8.58 -12.96 -20.79
CA PRO A 45 7.29 -13.08 -21.45
C PRO A 45 6.99 -11.83 -22.29
N ASN A 46 6.59 -12.05 -23.53
CA ASN A 46 6.35 -11.04 -24.56
C ASN A 46 5.70 -9.78 -24.00
N HIS A 47 6.29 -8.62 -24.29
CA HIS A 47 5.78 -7.27 -23.99
C HIS A 47 4.33 -7.08 -24.47
N ASP A 48 3.95 -7.78 -25.53
CA ASP A 48 2.60 -7.79 -26.11
C ASP A 48 1.54 -8.42 -25.20
N SER A 49 1.92 -9.42 -24.36
CA SER A 49 0.98 -10.11 -23.49
C SER A 49 0.50 -9.25 -22.31
N PHE A 50 1.27 -8.26 -21.88
CA PHE A 50 0.88 -7.37 -20.78
C PHE A 50 -0.12 -6.30 -21.25
N CYS A 51 0.04 -5.78 -22.46
CA CYS A 51 -0.87 -4.79 -23.04
C CYS A 51 -2.20 -5.39 -23.48
N THR A 52 -2.19 -6.59 -24.10
CA THR A 52 -3.40 -7.31 -24.55
C THR A 52 -4.30 -7.69 -23.37
N GLY A 53 -3.75 -8.17 -22.25
CA GLY A 53 -4.53 -8.52 -21.07
C GLY A 53 -5.27 -7.34 -20.42
N ILE A 54 -4.81 -6.11 -20.58
CA ILE A 54 -5.48 -4.91 -20.06
C ILE A 54 -6.71 -4.56 -20.94
N SER A 55 -6.62 -4.72 -22.24
CA SER A 55 -7.75 -4.48 -23.16
C SER A 55 -8.87 -5.49 -22.95
N GLU A 56 -8.52 -6.78 -22.79
CA GLU A 56 -9.49 -7.86 -22.57
C GLU A 56 -10.26 -7.71 -21.25
N LYS A 57 -9.66 -7.14 -20.20
CA LYS A 57 -10.31 -6.89 -18.91
C LYS A 57 -11.11 -5.57 -18.84
N GLN A 58 -11.37 -4.90 -19.96
CA GLN A 58 -12.07 -3.60 -19.92
C GLN A 58 -13.47 -3.72 -19.30
N LEU A 59 -14.24 -4.71 -19.71
CA LEU A 59 -15.59 -4.97 -19.21
C LEU A 59 -15.55 -5.27 -17.69
N TYR A 60 -14.59 -6.05 -17.26
CA TYR A 60 -14.38 -6.33 -15.83
C TYR A 60 -14.21 -5.02 -15.02
N TYR A 61 -13.34 -4.10 -15.45
CA TYR A 61 -13.11 -2.86 -14.70
C TYR A 61 -14.33 -1.92 -14.70
N ILE A 62 -15.13 -1.92 -15.76
CA ILE A 62 -16.40 -1.17 -15.79
C ILE A 62 -17.38 -1.79 -14.78
N CYS A 63 -17.61 -3.09 -14.85
CA CYS A 63 -18.50 -3.79 -13.92
C CYS A 63 -18.02 -3.68 -12.47
N LYS A 64 -16.71 -3.82 -12.25
CA LYS A 64 -16.08 -3.60 -10.95
C LYS A 64 -16.37 -2.20 -10.41
N ARG A 65 -16.22 -1.17 -11.23
CA ARG A 65 -16.51 0.20 -10.83
C ARG A 65 -17.97 0.42 -10.48
N CYS A 66 -18.91 -0.15 -11.23
CA CYS A 66 -20.33 -0.12 -10.91
C CYS A 66 -20.60 -0.80 -9.56
N LEU A 67 -20.03 -1.99 -9.34
CA LEU A 67 -20.14 -2.73 -8.08
C LEU A 67 -19.58 -1.93 -6.90
N ASP A 68 -18.37 -1.36 -7.05
CA ASP A 68 -17.74 -0.51 -6.05
C ASP A 68 -18.64 0.66 -5.65
N LEU A 69 -19.21 1.36 -6.63
CA LEU A 69 -20.10 2.50 -6.38
C LEU A 69 -21.40 2.08 -5.69
N CYS A 70 -22.06 1.02 -6.20
CA CYS A 70 -23.32 0.55 -5.61
C CYS A 70 -23.12 0.13 -4.15
N LEU A 71 -22.10 -0.69 -3.86
CA LEU A 71 -21.84 -1.15 -2.51
C LEU A 71 -21.37 -0.01 -1.59
N THR A 72 -20.55 0.90 -2.09
CA THR A 72 -20.05 2.04 -1.31
C THR A 72 -21.18 3.00 -0.93
N VAL A 73 -22.06 3.36 -1.87
CA VAL A 73 -23.20 4.25 -1.60
C VAL A 73 -24.14 3.59 -0.59
N SER A 74 -24.48 2.33 -0.79
CA SER A 74 -25.33 1.58 0.15
C SER A 74 -24.71 1.50 1.55
N ALA A 75 -23.39 1.22 1.63
CA ALA A 75 -22.68 1.18 2.90
C ALA A 75 -22.65 2.56 3.59
N LEU A 76 -22.41 3.64 2.86
CA LEU A 76 -22.40 4.99 3.45
C LEU A 76 -23.78 5.40 3.99
N ILE A 77 -24.86 5.07 3.28
CA ILE A 77 -26.24 5.36 3.75
C ILE A 77 -26.53 4.55 5.02
N LEU A 78 -26.25 3.25 5.00
CA LEU A 78 -26.51 2.36 6.14
C LEU A 78 -25.65 2.71 7.37
N LEU A 79 -24.39 3.05 7.16
CA LEU A 79 -23.43 3.33 8.23
C LEU A 79 -23.44 4.81 8.65
N LEU A 80 -24.23 5.68 8.03
CA LEU A 80 -24.26 7.12 8.35
C LEU A 80 -24.46 7.41 9.84
N PRO A 81 -25.42 6.77 10.56
CA PRO A 81 -25.57 7.00 12.00
C PRO A 81 -24.30 6.62 12.79
N LEU A 82 -23.67 5.50 12.41
CA LEU A 82 -22.42 5.05 13.04
C LEU A 82 -21.27 6.01 12.77
N LEU A 83 -21.15 6.52 11.54
CA LEU A 83 -20.10 7.48 11.17
C LEU A 83 -20.24 8.78 11.97
N LEU A 84 -21.47 9.28 12.17
CA LEU A 84 -21.74 10.46 12.99
C LEU A 84 -21.44 10.21 14.46
N LEU A 85 -21.79 9.04 15.00
CA LEU A 85 -21.46 8.65 16.37
C LEU A 85 -19.94 8.59 16.57
N ILE A 86 -19.21 7.95 15.66
CA ILE A 86 -17.75 7.88 15.73
C ILE A 86 -17.13 9.28 15.69
N ALA A 87 -17.61 10.14 14.79
CA ALA A 87 -17.15 11.53 14.69
C ALA A 87 -17.33 12.30 16.00
N LEU A 88 -18.49 12.13 16.66
CA LEU A 88 -18.76 12.73 17.97
C LEU A 88 -17.81 12.19 19.04
N LEU A 89 -17.65 10.87 19.14
CA LEU A 89 -16.75 10.22 20.12
C LEU A 89 -15.30 10.68 19.96
N ILE A 90 -14.79 10.82 18.72
CA ILE A 90 -13.45 11.35 18.46
C ILE A 90 -13.31 12.78 18.97
N LYS A 91 -14.32 13.62 18.79
CA LYS A 91 -14.31 15.02 19.26
C LYS A 91 -14.33 15.11 20.78
N MET A 92 -15.01 14.18 21.44
CA MET A 92 -15.07 14.12 22.91
C MET A 92 -13.77 13.56 23.51
N ASP A 93 -13.09 12.64 22.83
CA ASP A 93 -11.89 11.94 23.33
C ASP A 93 -10.62 12.81 23.24
N SER A 94 -10.49 13.64 22.18
CA SER A 94 -9.30 14.46 21.98
C SER A 94 -9.55 15.67 21.08
N SER A 95 -8.79 16.76 21.31
CA SER A 95 -8.84 17.98 20.49
C SER A 95 -8.27 17.74 19.08
N GLY A 96 -8.81 18.43 18.06
CA GLY A 96 -8.32 18.39 16.68
C GLY A 96 -9.36 17.90 15.66
N PRO A 97 -8.96 17.63 14.40
CA PRO A 97 -9.86 17.22 13.32
C PRO A 97 -10.39 15.80 13.53
N ILE A 98 -11.58 15.50 13.00
CA ILE A 98 -12.19 14.15 13.04
C ILE A 98 -11.45 13.21 12.10
N PHE A 99 -11.09 13.69 10.92
CA PHE A 99 -10.40 12.93 9.91
C PHE A 99 -8.89 13.14 9.97
N PHE A 100 -8.18 12.08 9.74
CA PHE A 100 -6.75 12.07 9.45
C PHE A 100 -6.56 11.73 7.98
N THR A 101 -5.70 12.46 7.31
CA THR A 101 -5.37 12.21 5.90
C THR A 101 -3.87 12.08 5.75
N HIS A 102 -3.45 11.10 4.98
CA HIS A 102 -2.06 10.99 4.59
C HIS A 102 -1.91 10.53 3.15
N GLU A 103 -0.79 10.89 2.56
CA GLU A 103 -0.49 10.59 1.17
C GLU A 103 -0.25 9.09 0.97
N ARG A 104 -0.83 8.57 -0.10
CA ARG A 104 -0.68 7.18 -0.55
C ARG A 104 -0.43 7.13 -2.05
N VAL A 105 0.27 6.09 -2.44
CA VAL A 105 0.51 5.73 -3.84
C VAL A 105 -0.47 4.65 -4.24
N GLY A 106 -1.08 4.84 -5.37
CA GLY A 106 -1.95 3.88 -6.04
C GLY A 106 -1.79 4.00 -7.54
N ALA A 107 -2.66 3.36 -8.31
CA ALA A 107 -2.67 3.50 -9.74
C ALA A 107 -4.07 3.73 -10.27
N LYS A 108 -4.15 4.49 -11.35
CA LYS A 108 -5.37 4.79 -12.08
C LYS A 108 -5.22 4.31 -13.52
N ARG A 109 -6.29 3.76 -14.04
CA ARG A 109 -6.33 3.37 -15.44
C ARG A 109 -6.48 4.60 -16.32
N ALA A 110 -5.56 4.79 -17.26
CA ALA A 110 -5.58 5.87 -18.23
C ALA A 110 -5.38 5.33 -19.63
N ARG A 111 -5.74 6.11 -20.65
CA ARG A 111 -5.38 5.84 -22.03
C ARG A 111 -4.20 6.68 -22.44
N LEU A 112 -3.08 6.03 -22.75
CA LEU A 112 -1.89 6.68 -23.24
C LEU A 112 -1.64 6.19 -24.68
N ARG A 113 -1.54 7.10 -25.65
CA ARG A 113 -1.34 6.76 -27.09
C ARG A 113 -2.37 5.76 -27.63
N GLY A 114 -3.61 5.77 -27.12
CA GLY A 114 -4.68 4.84 -27.53
C GLY A 114 -4.76 3.54 -26.76
N GLU A 115 -3.72 3.19 -26.00
CA GLU A 115 -3.65 1.98 -25.19
C GLU A 115 -4.06 2.24 -23.74
N ALA A 116 -4.75 1.26 -23.14
CA ALA A 116 -5.09 1.32 -21.73
C ALA A 116 -3.86 0.92 -20.90
N THR A 117 -3.43 1.81 -20.01
CA THR A 117 -2.27 1.59 -19.13
C THR A 117 -2.58 2.00 -17.70
N TRP A 118 -1.74 1.56 -16.76
CA TRP A 118 -1.78 2.00 -15.38
C TRP A 118 -0.82 3.17 -15.18
N VAL A 119 -1.33 4.26 -14.63
CA VAL A 119 -0.55 5.45 -14.27
C VAL A 119 -0.54 5.55 -12.75
N ILE A 120 0.64 5.68 -12.18
CA ILE A 120 0.82 5.88 -10.74
C ILE A 120 0.22 7.24 -10.37
N GLU A 121 -0.60 7.25 -9.32
CA GLU A 121 -1.27 8.43 -8.80
C GLU A 121 -1.03 8.54 -7.29
N HIS A 122 -0.65 9.73 -6.85
CA HIS A 122 -0.61 10.08 -5.43
C HIS A 122 -1.95 10.63 -5.01
N PHE A 123 -2.51 10.14 -3.92
CA PHE A 123 -3.79 10.62 -3.41
C PHE A 123 -3.80 10.69 -1.89
N ARG A 124 -4.71 11.51 -1.34
CA ARG A 124 -4.92 11.63 0.09
C ARG A 124 -5.93 10.58 0.56
N MET A 125 -5.46 9.58 1.29
CA MET A 125 -6.29 8.55 1.89
C MET A 125 -6.91 9.08 3.19
N HIS A 126 -8.23 8.93 3.33
CA HIS A 126 -8.98 9.38 4.49
C HIS A 126 -9.13 8.27 5.53
N LYS A 127 -8.90 8.61 6.80
CA LYS A 127 -9.19 7.75 7.96
C LYS A 127 -9.83 8.56 9.07
N PHE A 128 -10.50 7.91 10.01
CA PHE A 128 -10.77 8.55 11.29
C PHE A 128 -9.48 8.71 12.09
N ARG A 129 -9.37 9.83 12.80
CA ARG A 129 -8.24 10.07 13.68
C ARG A 129 -8.27 9.08 14.86
N SER A 130 -7.24 8.26 14.95
CA SER A 130 -7.03 7.28 16.01
C SER A 130 -5.80 7.56 16.88
N MET A 131 -5.06 8.62 16.57
CA MET A 131 -3.85 9.04 17.30
C MET A 131 -3.94 10.52 17.66
N VAL A 132 -3.14 10.93 18.64
CA VAL A 132 -2.97 12.34 19.00
C VAL A 132 -2.43 13.13 17.81
N GLN A 133 -2.74 14.43 17.77
CA GLN A 133 -2.27 15.32 16.70
C GLN A 133 -0.74 15.41 16.72
N ASN A 134 -0.13 15.47 15.53
CA ASN A 134 1.33 15.56 15.33
C ASN A 134 2.13 14.37 15.88
N ALA A 135 1.56 13.17 15.85
CA ALA A 135 2.29 11.95 16.16
C ALA A 135 3.46 11.76 15.16
N ASP A 136 4.67 11.56 15.67
CA ASP A 136 5.87 11.34 14.85
C ASP A 136 5.75 10.05 14.02
N SER A 137 6.08 10.13 12.72
CA SER A 137 6.07 9.00 11.78
C SER A 137 7.41 8.29 11.66
N ALA A 138 8.51 8.87 12.14
CA ALA A 138 9.87 8.38 11.91
C ALA A 138 10.07 6.90 12.31
N ALA A 139 9.54 6.50 13.46
CA ALA A 139 9.61 5.12 13.93
C ALA A 139 8.85 4.14 12.99
N HIS A 140 7.75 4.60 12.41
CA HIS A 140 6.98 3.78 11.46
C HIS A 140 7.70 3.68 10.11
N GLU A 141 8.30 4.77 9.64
CA GLU A 141 9.08 4.79 8.40
C GLU A 141 10.31 3.88 8.48
N ALA A 142 11.04 3.92 9.61
CA ALA A 142 12.15 3.03 9.86
C ALA A 142 11.71 1.55 9.86
N TYR A 143 10.61 1.26 10.53
CA TYR A 143 10.06 -0.10 10.56
C TYR A 143 9.66 -0.60 9.16
N ILE A 144 8.98 0.21 8.35
CA ILE A 144 8.58 -0.16 6.98
C ILE A 144 9.80 -0.41 6.11
N ARG A 145 10.84 0.42 6.22
CA ARG A 145 12.10 0.22 5.50
C ARG A 145 12.72 -1.14 5.83
N ASP A 146 12.80 -1.48 7.11
CA ASP A 146 13.38 -2.74 7.56
C ASP A 146 12.53 -3.94 7.13
N PHE A 147 11.20 -3.79 7.12
CA PHE A 147 10.27 -4.80 6.64
C PHE A 147 10.39 -5.06 5.12
N VAL A 148 10.43 -4.01 4.30
CA VAL A 148 10.62 -4.13 2.83
C VAL A 148 11.96 -4.77 2.51
N GLN A 149 13.00 -4.49 3.30
CA GLN A 149 14.34 -5.07 3.12
C GLN A 149 14.48 -6.48 3.70
N GLY A 150 13.40 -7.03 4.29
CA GLY A 150 13.41 -8.38 4.88
C GLY A 150 14.19 -8.49 6.18
N ARG A 151 14.64 -7.36 6.78
CA ARG A 151 15.37 -7.33 8.06
C ARG A 151 14.49 -7.60 9.26
N VAL A 152 13.21 -7.27 9.15
CA VAL A 152 12.19 -7.56 10.14
C VAL A 152 11.16 -8.49 9.53
N GLN A 153 10.99 -9.65 10.16
CA GLN A 153 9.93 -10.59 9.81
C GLN A 153 8.79 -10.47 10.83
N PRO A 154 7.52 -10.68 10.41
CA PRO A 154 6.42 -10.76 11.35
C PRO A 154 6.68 -11.87 12.37
N ASP A 155 6.74 -11.52 13.64
CA ASP A 155 6.89 -12.51 14.70
C ASP A 155 5.58 -13.30 14.87
N LYS A 156 5.51 -14.46 14.24
CA LYS A 156 4.33 -15.35 14.25
C LYS A 156 3.95 -15.75 15.68
N ALA A 157 4.93 -15.84 16.60
CA ALA A 157 4.69 -16.18 18.01
C ALA A 157 4.03 -15.03 18.77
N LYS A 158 4.25 -13.79 18.36
CA LYS A 158 3.62 -12.58 18.95
C LYS A 158 2.40 -12.09 18.16
N GLY A 159 1.84 -12.92 17.28
CA GLY A 159 0.64 -12.58 16.50
C GLY A 159 0.91 -11.71 15.27
N GLY A 160 2.16 -11.66 14.78
CA GLY A 160 2.50 -11.03 13.49
C GLY A 160 2.21 -9.53 13.41
N LYS A 161 2.36 -8.79 14.51
CA LYS A 161 1.92 -7.37 14.54
C LYS A 161 2.89 -6.46 13.79
N PHE A 162 2.41 -5.84 12.72
CA PHE A 162 3.07 -4.72 12.00
C PHE A 162 2.97 -3.37 12.74
N LYS A 163 2.45 -3.36 13.96
CA LYS A 163 2.19 -2.13 14.70
C LYS A 163 2.86 -2.20 16.07
N LEU A 164 3.34 -1.06 16.54
CA LEU A 164 3.86 -0.92 17.90
C LEU A 164 2.77 -1.29 18.92
N THR A 165 3.00 -2.32 19.71
CA THR A 165 2.09 -2.71 20.81
C THR A 165 2.11 -1.62 21.89
N ASN A 166 0.94 -1.18 22.36
CA ASN A 166 0.79 -0.11 23.35
C ASN A 166 1.41 1.24 22.97
N ASP A 167 1.20 1.67 21.72
CA ASP A 167 1.63 2.98 21.26
C ASP A 167 0.93 4.10 22.08
N PRO A 168 1.67 4.93 22.87
CA PRO A 168 1.09 5.98 23.71
C PRO A 168 0.42 7.09 22.89
N ARG A 169 0.68 7.16 21.59
CA ARG A 169 0.07 8.13 20.68
C ARG A 169 -1.37 7.79 20.32
N VAL A 170 -1.80 6.52 20.56
CA VAL A 170 -3.16 6.07 20.25
C VAL A 170 -4.13 6.53 21.32
N THR A 171 -5.21 7.24 20.93
CA THR A 171 -6.26 7.71 21.83
C THR A 171 -7.12 6.55 22.33
N ARG A 172 -7.96 6.79 23.35
CA ARG A 172 -8.83 5.73 23.93
C ARG A 172 -9.82 5.23 22.88
N ILE A 173 -10.53 6.14 22.23
CA ILE A 173 -11.44 5.81 21.12
C ILE A 173 -10.67 5.27 19.93
N GLY A 174 -9.50 5.84 19.61
CA GLY A 174 -8.62 5.36 18.55
C GLY A 174 -8.24 3.89 18.67
N ARG A 175 -8.04 3.39 19.91
CA ARG A 175 -7.75 1.97 20.16
C ARG A 175 -8.93 1.07 19.76
N ILE A 176 -10.15 1.48 20.09
CA ILE A 176 -11.36 0.74 19.69
C ILE A 176 -11.49 0.75 18.17
N LEU A 177 -11.37 1.94 17.54
CA LEU A 177 -11.49 2.09 16.10
C LEU A 177 -10.47 1.23 15.34
N ARG A 178 -9.21 1.22 15.79
CA ARG A 178 -8.14 0.40 15.17
C ARG A 178 -8.37 -1.10 15.34
N ARG A 179 -8.85 -1.52 16.52
CA ARG A 179 -9.16 -2.92 16.79
C ARG A 179 -10.32 -3.45 15.94
N THR A 180 -11.30 -2.60 15.67
CA THR A 180 -12.47 -2.94 14.86
C THR A 180 -12.32 -2.57 13.38
N SER A 181 -11.18 -1.97 12.99
CA SER A 181 -10.94 -1.41 11.65
C SER A 181 -11.95 -0.33 11.22
N LEU A 182 -12.72 0.23 12.15
CA LEU A 182 -13.69 1.31 11.88
C LEU A 182 -12.99 2.63 11.52
N ASP A 183 -11.71 2.79 11.88
CA ASP A 183 -10.91 3.95 11.48
C ASP A 183 -10.72 4.03 9.95
N GLU A 184 -10.89 2.93 9.23
CA GLU A 184 -10.73 2.88 7.78
C GLU A 184 -12.03 3.20 6.99
N LEU A 185 -13.20 3.30 7.65
CA LEU A 185 -14.48 3.60 6.99
C LEU A 185 -14.45 4.86 6.10
N PRO A 186 -13.75 5.98 6.46
CA PRO A 186 -13.66 7.13 5.58
C PRO A 186 -13.00 6.88 4.23
N GLN A 187 -12.29 5.76 4.03
CA GLN A 187 -11.75 5.37 2.72
C GLN A 187 -12.88 5.13 1.69
N LEU A 188 -14.11 4.86 2.12
CA LEU A 188 -15.27 4.80 1.23
C LEU A 188 -15.43 6.09 0.41
N PHE A 189 -15.04 7.25 0.94
CA PHE A 189 -15.01 8.50 0.17
C PHE A 189 -13.93 8.49 -0.93
N ASN A 190 -12.79 7.81 -0.69
CA ASN A 190 -11.78 7.62 -1.73
C ASN A 190 -12.30 6.69 -2.85
N VAL A 191 -13.09 5.67 -2.49
CA VAL A 191 -13.76 4.81 -3.48
C VAL A 191 -14.75 5.62 -4.31
N LEU A 192 -15.60 6.46 -3.71
CA LEU A 192 -16.51 7.33 -4.46
C LEU A 192 -15.76 8.25 -5.44
N LYS A 193 -14.63 8.81 -5.02
CA LYS A 193 -13.79 9.68 -5.85
C LYS A 193 -13.05 8.92 -6.98
N GLY A 194 -13.06 7.59 -6.98
CA GLY A 194 -12.33 6.76 -7.95
C GLY A 194 -10.83 6.64 -7.69
N GLN A 195 -10.36 7.09 -6.53
CA GLN A 195 -8.97 6.96 -6.10
C GLN A 195 -8.66 5.57 -5.55
N MET A 196 -9.68 4.85 -5.10
CA MET A 196 -9.62 3.49 -4.58
C MET A 196 -10.77 2.64 -5.12
N SER A 197 -10.66 1.35 -4.94
CA SER A 197 -11.68 0.32 -5.09
C SER A 197 -12.00 -0.31 -3.73
N LEU A 198 -13.07 -1.07 -3.62
CA LEU A 198 -13.31 -1.89 -2.42
C LEU A 198 -12.25 -3.00 -2.32
N VAL A 199 -11.93 -3.65 -3.44
CA VAL A 199 -10.96 -4.75 -3.49
C VAL A 199 -9.78 -4.40 -4.40
N GLY A 200 -8.57 -4.63 -3.91
CA GLY A 200 -7.33 -4.39 -4.64
C GLY A 200 -6.09 -4.46 -3.74
N PRO A 201 -4.88 -4.31 -4.29
CA PRO A 201 -3.67 -4.14 -3.52
C PRO A 201 -3.80 -2.97 -2.54
N ARG A 202 -3.27 -3.13 -1.32
CA ARG A 202 -3.34 -2.05 -0.31
C ARG A 202 -2.54 -0.82 -0.77
N PRO A 203 -3.10 0.39 -0.69
CA PRO A 203 -2.36 1.61 -1.02
C PRO A 203 -1.22 1.84 -0.01
N VAL A 204 -0.05 2.14 -0.53
CA VAL A 204 1.20 2.24 0.24
C VAL A 204 1.68 3.68 0.35
N PRO A 205 2.43 4.05 1.41
CA PRO A 205 3.01 5.39 1.51
C PRO A 205 4.17 5.56 0.51
N PRO A 206 4.47 6.79 0.08
CA PRO A 206 5.56 7.06 -0.88
C PRO A 206 6.92 6.52 -0.42
N TYR A 207 7.24 6.62 0.87
CA TYR A 207 8.50 6.12 1.43
C TYR A 207 8.63 4.58 1.39
N GLU A 208 7.51 3.82 1.31
CA GLU A 208 7.53 2.38 1.09
C GLU A 208 7.89 2.06 -0.36
N VAL A 209 7.25 2.76 -1.32
CA VAL A 209 7.55 2.60 -2.75
C VAL A 209 9.01 2.91 -3.07
N ALA A 210 9.59 3.92 -2.40
CA ALA A 210 11.00 4.27 -2.54
C ALA A 210 11.97 3.15 -2.10
N CYS A 211 11.49 2.17 -1.34
CA CYS A 211 12.29 1.01 -0.91
C CYS A 211 12.08 -0.23 -1.79
N TYR A 212 11.20 -0.18 -2.81
CA TYR A 212 10.88 -1.33 -3.65
C TYR A 212 12.05 -1.76 -4.52
N ARG A 213 12.17 -3.07 -4.72
CA ARG A 213 13.10 -3.67 -5.69
C ARG A 213 12.48 -3.66 -7.09
N HIS A 214 13.33 -3.86 -8.09
CA HIS A 214 12.86 -4.02 -9.47
C HIS A 214 11.84 -5.18 -9.55
N GLY A 215 10.62 -4.89 -9.94
CA GLY A 215 9.52 -5.86 -10.02
C GLY A 215 8.44 -5.71 -8.94
N ASP A 216 8.74 -5.20 -7.75
CA ASP A 216 7.75 -4.97 -6.69
C ASP A 216 6.70 -3.93 -7.09
N HIS A 217 7.08 -2.97 -7.95
CA HIS A 217 6.20 -1.95 -8.52
C HIS A 217 5.01 -2.54 -9.31
N LYS A 218 5.12 -3.79 -9.79
CA LYS A 218 4.03 -4.47 -10.52
C LYS A 218 2.76 -4.62 -9.68
N ARG A 219 2.86 -4.61 -8.34
CA ARG A 219 1.69 -4.59 -7.46
C ARG A 219 0.83 -3.33 -7.63
N LEU A 220 1.38 -2.26 -8.19
CA LEU A 220 0.67 -1.02 -8.48
C LEU A 220 -0.12 -1.08 -9.80
N ALA A 221 -0.11 -2.20 -10.53
CA ALA A 221 -0.84 -2.37 -11.79
C ALA A 221 -2.32 -2.74 -11.57
N ALA A 222 -2.95 -2.20 -10.54
CA ALA A 222 -4.38 -2.31 -10.25
C ALA A 222 -4.86 -1.15 -9.38
N PRO A 223 -6.18 -0.84 -9.35
CA PRO A 223 -6.71 0.16 -8.42
C PRO A 223 -6.44 -0.29 -6.98
N PRO A 224 -5.94 0.60 -6.09
CA PRO A 224 -5.72 0.24 -4.70
C PRO A 224 -7.04 -0.05 -3.99
N GLY A 225 -7.04 -1.08 -3.12
CA GLY A 225 -8.23 -1.55 -2.41
C GLY A 225 -8.29 -1.16 -0.93
N ILE A 226 -9.52 -1.08 -0.39
CA ILE A 226 -9.74 -1.06 1.07
C ILE A 226 -9.37 -2.42 1.64
N THR A 227 -9.78 -3.49 0.98
CA THR A 227 -9.40 -4.87 1.27
C THR A 227 -8.71 -5.52 0.08
N GLY A 228 -8.00 -6.62 0.31
CA GLY A 228 -7.26 -7.33 -0.71
C GLY A 228 -6.91 -8.75 -0.31
N LEU A 229 -6.35 -9.51 -1.23
CA LEU A 229 -6.11 -10.95 -1.07
C LEU A 229 -5.23 -11.25 0.17
N TRP A 230 -4.10 -10.57 0.32
CA TRP A 230 -3.24 -10.78 1.49
C TRP A 230 -3.86 -10.29 2.80
N GLN A 231 -4.74 -9.27 2.74
CA GLN A 231 -5.41 -8.73 3.92
C GLN A 231 -6.43 -9.72 4.50
N VAL A 232 -7.04 -10.57 3.68
CA VAL A 232 -7.99 -11.58 4.15
C VAL A 232 -7.32 -12.90 4.50
N ASN A 233 -6.24 -13.29 3.80
CA ASN A 233 -5.57 -14.59 3.98
C ASN A 233 -4.46 -14.59 5.02
N GLY A 234 -3.62 -13.55 5.06
CA GLY A 234 -2.41 -13.57 5.88
C GLY A 234 -2.31 -12.43 6.88
N ARG A 235 -2.92 -11.28 6.59
CA ARG A 235 -2.85 -10.05 7.39
C ARG A 235 -1.42 -9.75 7.86
N CYS A 236 -1.23 -9.56 9.18
CA CYS A 236 0.06 -9.22 9.77
C CYS A 236 1.05 -10.39 9.91
N GLN A 237 0.75 -11.57 9.38
CA GLN A 237 1.58 -12.78 9.52
C GLN A 237 2.41 -13.11 8.28
N VAL A 238 2.27 -12.32 7.22
CA VAL A 238 2.96 -12.54 5.95
C VAL A 238 4.19 -11.66 5.85
N SER A 239 5.25 -12.19 5.25
CA SER A 239 6.44 -11.41 4.89
C SER A 239 6.10 -10.40 3.77
N PHE A 240 7.01 -9.45 3.54
CA PHE A 240 6.86 -8.51 2.43
C PHE A 240 6.77 -9.23 1.07
N GLU A 241 7.59 -10.24 0.86
CA GLU A 241 7.63 -11.02 -0.38
C GLU A 241 6.31 -11.81 -0.60
N GLU A 242 5.78 -12.44 0.45
CA GLU A 242 4.47 -13.11 0.40
C GLU A 242 3.34 -12.12 0.11
N MET A 243 3.39 -10.91 0.68
CA MET A 243 2.42 -9.85 0.43
C MET A 243 2.44 -9.41 -1.05
N ILE A 244 3.64 -9.15 -1.61
CA ILE A 244 3.81 -8.83 -3.03
C ILE A 244 3.27 -9.96 -3.90
N HIS A 245 3.63 -11.21 -3.58
CA HIS A 245 3.17 -12.38 -4.35
C HIS A 245 1.64 -12.47 -4.40
N MET A 246 0.95 -12.31 -3.26
CA MET A 246 -0.51 -12.32 -3.21
C MET A 246 -1.14 -11.15 -3.96
N ASP A 247 -0.53 -9.96 -3.93
CA ASP A 247 -1.01 -8.82 -4.71
C ASP A 247 -0.89 -9.08 -6.22
N LEU A 248 0.23 -9.67 -6.67
CA LEU A 248 0.42 -10.06 -8.07
C LEU A 248 -0.54 -11.18 -8.48
N GLU A 249 -0.76 -12.17 -7.63
CA GLU A 249 -1.74 -13.22 -7.84
C GLU A 249 -3.15 -12.65 -8.03
N TYR A 250 -3.56 -11.70 -7.15
CA TYR A 250 -4.82 -11.00 -7.31
C TYR A 250 -4.92 -10.29 -8.66
N ILE A 251 -3.90 -9.53 -9.06
CA ILE A 251 -3.88 -8.77 -10.33
C ILE A 251 -4.06 -9.71 -11.52
N GLN A 252 -3.40 -10.85 -11.51
CA GLN A 252 -3.50 -11.87 -12.58
C GLN A 252 -4.89 -12.51 -12.65
N LYS A 253 -5.44 -12.90 -11.48
CA LYS A 253 -6.73 -13.60 -11.37
C LYS A 253 -7.93 -12.67 -11.21
N ALA A 254 -7.73 -11.34 -11.25
CA ALA A 254 -8.74 -10.34 -11.00
C ALA A 254 -10.00 -10.57 -11.86
N SER A 255 -11.12 -10.77 -11.21
CA SER A 255 -12.45 -10.97 -11.77
C SER A 255 -13.51 -10.58 -10.73
N LEU A 256 -14.75 -10.32 -11.17
CA LEU A 256 -15.84 -9.99 -10.25
C LEU A 256 -16.07 -11.09 -9.21
N TRP A 257 -15.87 -12.34 -9.59
CA TRP A 257 -16.01 -13.47 -8.66
C TRP A 257 -14.94 -13.45 -7.56
N VAL A 258 -13.69 -13.20 -7.91
CA VAL A 258 -12.59 -13.06 -6.95
C VAL A 258 -12.83 -11.87 -6.03
N ASP A 259 -13.31 -10.73 -6.57
CA ASP A 259 -13.66 -9.56 -5.76
C ASP A 259 -14.76 -9.89 -4.74
N LEU A 260 -15.83 -10.58 -5.16
CA LEU A 260 -16.91 -10.98 -4.25
C LEU A 260 -16.40 -11.96 -3.17
N GLN A 261 -15.54 -12.92 -3.52
CA GLN A 261 -14.94 -13.83 -2.55
C GLN A 261 -14.12 -13.07 -1.51
N ILE A 262 -13.28 -12.12 -1.92
CA ILE A 262 -12.47 -11.30 -1.00
C ILE A 262 -13.37 -10.44 -0.11
N LEU A 263 -14.42 -9.82 -0.64
CA LEU A 263 -15.41 -9.07 0.15
C LEU A 263 -16.08 -9.95 1.21
N PHE A 264 -16.46 -11.17 0.84
CA PHE A 264 -17.08 -12.12 1.77
C PHE A 264 -16.09 -12.53 2.89
N LEU A 265 -14.84 -12.82 2.54
CA LEU A 265 -13.79 -13.16 3.49
C LEU A 265 -13.38 -11.97 4.38
N THR A 266 -13.62 -10.74 3.93
CA THR A 266 -13.35 -9.53 4.73
C THR A 266 -14.24 -9.46 5.97
N ILE A 267 -15.50 -9.91 5.88
CA ILE A 267 -16.45 -9.86 6.99
C ILE A 267 -15.93 -10.60 8.24
N PRO A 268 -15.66 -11.92 8.19
CA PRO A 268 -15.11 -12.63 9.34
C PRO A 268 -13.73 -12.10 9.74
N ALA A 269 -12.94 -11.66 8.76
CA ALA A 269 -11.63 -11.10 9.02
C ALA A 269 -11.69 -9.82 9.89
N VAL A 270 -12.67 -8.95 9.68
CA VAL A 270 -12.91 -7.75 10.48
C VAL A 270 -13.51 -8.14 11.84
N LEU A 271 -14.51 -9.01 11.86
CA LEU A 271 -15.20 -9.41 13.10
C LEU A 271 -14.28 -10.16 14.09
N CYS A 272 -13.39 -11.00 13.59
CA CYS A 272 -12.44 -11.72 14.44
C CYS A 272 -11.32 -10.82 15.00
N GLY A 273 -11.18 -9.59 14.53
CA GLY A 273 -10.14 -8.64 15.00
C GLY A 273 -8.69 -9.13 14.84
N ARG A 274 -8.46 -10.26 14.15
CA ARG A 274 -7.12 -10.82 13.96
C ARG A 274 -6.24 -9.85 13.18
N GLY A 275 -5.19 -9.34 13.81
CA GLY A 275 -4.24 -8.40 13.17
C GLY A 275 -4.74 -6.96 13.04
N ALA A 276 -5.73 -6.53 13.80
CA ALA A 276 -6.29 -5.18 13.81
C ALA A 276 -5.67 -4.23 14.86
N GLU A 277 -4.62 -4.61 15.57
CA GLU A 277 -3.90 -3.75 16.54
C GLU A 277 -2.52 -3.33 16.03
#